data_99a20b98297a717bceac893e847c8e37
#
_entry.id   99a20b98297a717bceac893e847c8e37
#
_cell.length_a   1.000
_cell.length_b   1.000
_cell.length_c   1.000
_cell.angle_alpha   90.00
_cell.angle_beta   90.00
_cell.angle_gamma   90.00
#
_symmetry.space_group_name_H-M   'P 1'
#
loop_
_entity.id
_entity.type
_entity.pdbx_description
1 polymer ?
#
loop_
_entity_poly.entity_id
_entity_poly.type
_entity_poly.pdbx_seq_one_letter_code
_entity_poly.pdbx_strand_id
1 'polypeptide(L)'
;MDVRLLPAALAGWAVTAAGIRWSCGPVLAIGAAALVPGCLVLRRRSTGCRTIAGAVAAAAAVAAGFAVAVTLRTDAIAEHPLTRRIGQTVAVTVVPSESPRVVGGARLLIPATVREVGGAAAGGRVTVFAPAAFAEYGVGQPLAFRARVSRPMRADLTVAVLTVAGTPTAGRAPPAQRFAQRVRDRFALACRRALPGDQATVLPALVLGDTSAVSGVRVAEFRAAGLLHLMAVSGANVTIVCGAVLLTAGVAGPRTAVLAAVPALAGFVLIVQPSASVLRAAVMGSIGLLAVLTARRRQALPALAAAVLVLLAVAPHLAVDIGFALSTVATAALVLIAPAWSRRLTARGWPKPLADALAVCAAAQLCTAPLVAAAMGTLSLVAVAANIAVTAAVAPITVLGTAAAALTGLSPPAADLLIRLTGPLLWALLWVARHAAAVPGAVVAVPAGPAGFALVALATAAGVLAWRRLGLARAVGATGVVLAAATVAGWV
;
A
#
# COMPACT_ATOMS: atom_id res chain seq x y z
N MET A 1 13.69 -16.66 14.03
CA MET A 1 13.43 -15.43 13.24
C MET A 1 14.42 -14.38 13.70
N ASP A 2 15.11 -13.72 12.78
CA ASP A 2 15.98 -12.58 13.13
C ASP A 2 15.11 -11.32 13.29
N VAL A 3 15.12 -10.73 14.48
CA VAL A 3 14.32 -9.53 14.82
C VAL A 3 15.17 -8.29 15.03
N ARG A 4 16.47 -8.36 14.71
CA ARG A 4 17.44 -7.29 15.04
C ARG A 4 17.13 -5.94 14.38
N LEU A 5 16.57 -5.96 13.16
CA LEU A 5 16.21 -4.73 12.43
C LEU A 5 14.84 -4.17 12.84
N LEU A 6 13.99 -4.95 13.51
CA LEU A 6 12.63 -4.54 13.82
C LEU A 6 12.56 -3.32 14.75
N PRO A 7 13.33 -3.24 15.86
CA PRO A 7 13.32 -2.03 16.70
C PRO A 7 13.75 -0.77 15.95
N ALA A 8 14.77 -0.88 15.08
CA ALA A 8 15.24 0.25 14.28
C ALA A 8 14.19 0.70 13.24
N ALA A 9 13.49 -0.25 12.60
CA ALA A 9 12.43 0.07 11.65
C ALA A 9 11.23 0.74 12.31
N LEU A 10 10.81 0.25 13.48
CA LEU A 10 9.71 0.84 14.25
C LEU A 10 10.09 2.23 14.78
N ALA A 11 11.30 2.40 15.32
CA ALA A 11 11.79 3.68 15.81
C ALA A 11 11.90 4.71 14.67
N GLY A 12 12.50 4.33 13.54
CA GLY A 12 12.59 5.17 12.35
C GLY A 12 11.22 5.57 11.81
N TRP A 13 10.25 4.64 11.79
CA TRP A 13 8.89 4.95 11.38
C TRP A 13 8.19 5.90 12.33
N ALA A 14 8.20 5.59 13.64
CA ALA A 14 7.55 6.41 14.66
C ALA A 14 8.10 7.84 14.67
N VAL A 15 9.43 8.00 14.63
CA VAL A 15 10.09 9.31 14.61
C VAL A 15 9.77 10.09 13.33
N THR A 16 9.78 9.43 12.17
CA THR A 16 9.43 10.07 10.90
C THR A 16 7.97 10.52 10.89
N ALA A 17 7.04 9.68 11.34
CA ALA A 17 5.63 10.00 11.41
C ALA A 17 5.35 11.15 12.39
N ALA A 18 5.98 11.11 13.58
CA ALA A 18 5.87 12.15 14.58
C ALA A 18 6.47 13.49 14.10
N GLY A 19 7.64 13.45 13.47
CA GLY A 19 8.29 14.63 12.91
C GLY A 19 7.43 15.30 11.82
N ILE A 20 6.77 14.52 10.96
CA ILE A 20 5.84 15.04 9.94
C ILE A 20 4.56 15.61 10.58
N ARG A 21 3.98 14.90 11.57
CA ARG A 21 2.66 15.21 12.12
C ARG A 21 2.68 16.41 13.06
N TRP A 22 3.75 16.54 13.87
CA TRP A 22 3.85 17.51 14.95
C TRP A 22 5.05 18.46 14.84
N SER A 23 5.83 18.38 13.74
CA SER A 23 7.02 19.19 13.51
C SER A 23 8.05 19.14 14.66
N CYS A 24 8.09 18.02 15.40
CA CYS A 24 8.94 17.82 16.58
C CYS A 24 10.29 17.14 16.23
N GLY A 25 10.66 17.14 14.95
CA GLY A 25 11.90 16.51 14.46
C GLY A 25 13.16 16.89 15.24
N PRO A 26 13.45 18.18 15.52
CA PRO A 26 14.63 18.58 16.28
C PRO A 26 14.68 17.99 17.68
N VAL A 27 13.55 18.03 18.40
CA VAL A 27 13.46 17.47 19.77
C VAL A 27 13.68 15.96 19.77
N LEU A 28 13.10 15.26 18.80
CA LEU A 28 13.29 13.82 18.64
C LEU A 28 14.72 13.45 18.25
N ALA A 29 15.38 14.29 17.43
CA ALA A 29 16.78 14.09 17.06
C ALA A 29 17.71 14.20 18.28
N ILE A 30 17.53 15.25 19.09
CA ILE A 30 18.31 15.46 20.30
C ILE A 30 18.06 14.33 21.31
N GLY A 31 16.80 14.00 21.58
CA GLY A 31 16.43 12.94 22.51
C GLY A 31 16.99 11.57 22.10
N ALA A 32 16.87 11.19 20.82
CA ALA A 32 17.41 9.95 20.29
C ALA A 32 18.94 9.93 20.34
N ALA A 33 19.61 11.04 19.97
CA ALA A 33 21.06 11.16 20.02
C ALA A 33 21.59 11.05 21.45
N ALA A 34 20.90 11.63 22.43
CA ALA A 34 21.28 11.55 23.85
C ALA A 34 21.19 10.14 24.44
N LEU A 35 20.33 9.28 23.90
CA LEU A 35 20.23 7.87 24.33
C LEU A 35 21.42 7.03 23.90
N VAL A 36 22.08 7.35 22.78
CA VAL A 36 23.16 6.53 22.22
C VAL A 36 24.36 6.38 23.18
N PRO A 37 24.95 7.48 23.72
CA PRO A 37 26.09 7.34 24.64
C PRO A 37 25.72 6.61 25.93
N GLY A 38 24.52 6.85 26.50
CA GLY A 38 24.03 6.13 27.66
C GLY A 38 23.96 4.61 27.44
N CYS A 39 23.41 4.20 26.31
CA CYS A 39 23.35 2.77 25.93
C CYS A 39 24.74 2.18 25.66
N LEU A 40 25.68 2.93 25.11
CA LEU A 40 27.05 2.49 24.89
C LEU A 40 27.83 2.29 26.21
N VAL A 41 27.62 3.17 27.20
CA VAL A 41 28.17 3.04 28.55
C VAL A 41 27.61 1.80 29.25
N LEU A 42 26.28 1.60 29.20
CA LEU A 42 25.62 0.40 29.75
C LEU A 42 26.13 -0.89 29.11
N ARG A 43 26.37 -0.88 27.80
CA ARG A 43 26.95 -2.01 27.06
C ARG A 43 28.36 -2.37 27.55
N ARG A 44 29.15 -1.38 28.01
CA ARG A 44 30.50 -1.60 28.53
C ARG A 44 30.50 -2.12 29.98
N ARG A 45 29.51 -1.72 30.77
CA ARG A 45 29.47 -2.01 32.22
C ARG A 45 28.80 -3.34 32.60
N SER A 46 27.94 -3.92 31.75
CA SER A 46 27.14 -5.11 32.08
C SER A 46 27.17 -6.12 30.96
N THR A 47 27.66 -7.34 31.25
CA THR A 47 27.71 -8.45 30.31
C THR A 47 26.33 -8.99 29.95
N GLY A 48 25.35 -8.98 30.88
CA GLY A 48 23.98 -9.46 30.66
C GLY A 48 23.14 -8.54 29.77
N CYS A 49 23.45 -7.23 29.71
CA CYS A 49 22.68 -6.25 28.93
C CYS A 49 23.30 -5.88 27.58
N ARG A 50 24.42 -6.48 27.20
CA ARG A 50 25.19 -6.10 25.99
C ARG A 50 24.38 -6.15 24.70
N THR A 51 23.58 -7.17 24.52
CA THR A 51 22.75 -7.36 23.31
C THR A 51 21.60 -6.38 23.24
N ILE A 52 20.90 -6.16 24.38
CA ILE A 52 19.76 -5.23 24.46
C ILE A 52 20.26 -3.79 24.32
N ALA A 53 21.31 -3.39 25.08
CA ALA A 53 21.89 -2.06 24.98
C ALA A 53 22.42 -1.74 23.59
N GLY A 54 23.01 -2.74 22.90
CA GLY A 54 23.44 -2.58 21.51
C GLY A 54 22.27 -2.41 20.52
N ALA A 55 21.19 -3.14 20.69
CA ALA A 55 19.99 -3.01 19.86
C ALA A 55 19.30 -1.66 20.09
N VAL A 56 19.20 -1.19 21.34
CA VAL A 56 18.63 0.10 21.67
C VAL A 56 19.49 1.25 21.14
N ALA A 57 20.83 1.17 21.26
CA ALA A 57 21.74 2.14 20.70
C ALA A 57 21.62 2.25 19.17
N ALA A 58 21.55 1.11 18.48
CA ALA A 58 21.34 1.06 17.04
C ALA A 58 19.98 1.67 16.62
N ALA A 59 18.92 1.33 17.33
CA ALA A 59 17.59 1.89 17.08
C ALA A 59 17.56 3.39 17.33
N ALA A 60 18.21 3.89 18.40
CA ALA A 60 18.32 5.31 18.71
C ALA A 60 19.14 6.06 17.65
N ALA A 61 20.25 5.50 17.17
CA ALA A 61 21.04 6.11 16.11
C ALA A 61 20.26 6.23 14.80
N VAL A 62 19.53 5.17 14.42
CA VAL A 62 18.62 5.19 13.26
C VAL A 62 17.51 6.24 13.45
N ALA A 63 16.87 6.28 14.63
CA ALA A 63 15.85 7.27 14.96
C ALA A 63 16.38 8.71 14.85
N ALA A 64 17.59 8.97 15.35
CA ALA A 64 18.23 10.29 15.23
C ALA A 64 18.47 10.68 13.76
N GLY A 65 18.98 9.75 12.93
CA GLY A 65 19.17 9.99 11.50
C GLY A 65 17.86 10.32 10.78
N PHE A 66 16.79 9.57 11.06
CA PHE A 66 15.46 9.85 10.48
C PHE A 66 14.87 11.16 11.00
N ALA A 67 15.08 11.52 12.29
CA ALA A 67 14.63 12.78 12.86
C ALA A 67 15.30 13.98 12.17
N VAL A 68 16.61 13.91 11.93
CA VAL A 68 17.33 14.94 11.16
C VAL A 68 16.81 15.02 9.75
N ALA A 69 16.67 13.88 9.08
CA ALA A 69 16.18 13.84 7.69
C ALA A 69 14.76 14.44 7.53
N VAL A 70 13.84 14.17 8.48
CA VAL A 70 12.49 14.75 8.42
C VAL A 70 12.51 16.25 8.73
N THR A 71 13.36 16.71 9.65
CA THR A 71 13.54 18.15 9.95
C THR A 71 13.97 18.90 8.70
N LEU A 72 15.05 18.45 8.05
CA LEU A 72 15.54 19.09 6.83
C LEU A 72 14.47 19.14 5.72
N ARG A 73 13.60 18.13 5.64
CA ARG A 73 12.50 18.13 4.66
C ARG A 73 11.35 19.06 5.04
N THR A 74 11.01 19.16 6.31
CA THR A 74 9.98 20.10 6.76
C THR A 74 10.43 21.55 6.59
N ASP A 75 11.71 21.84 6.85
CA ASP A 75 12.31 23.15 6.65
C ASP A 75 12.34 23.52 5.15
N ALA A 76 12.74 22.60 4.29
CA ALA A 76 12.71 22.80 2.84
C ALA A 76 11.29 23.06 2.29
N ILE A 77 10.24 22.49 2.90
CA ILE A 77 8.84 22.78 2.57
C ILE A 77 8.43 24.16 3.05
N ALA A 78 8.84 24.56 4.25
CA ALA A 78 8.54 25.88 4.78
C ALA A 78 9.14 27.00 3.92
N GLU A 79 10.33 26.78 3.37
CA GLU A 79 11.02 27.73 2.50
C GLU A 79 10.60 27.66 1.03
N HIS A 80 9.78 26.69 0.65
CA HIS A 80 9.44 26.43 -0.75
C HIS A 80 8.68 27.61 -1.39
N PRO A 81 8.96 27.97 -2.69
CA PRO A 81 8.32 29.12 -3.34
C PRO A 81 6.79 29.11 -3.37
N LEU A 82 6.14 27.94 -3.41
CA LEU A 82 4.69 27.83 -3.34
C LEU A 82 4.15 28.15 -1.94
N THR A 83 4.87 27.81 -0.90
CA THR A 83 4.44 28.11 0.48
C THR A 83 4.34 29.60 0.73
N ARG A 84 5.23 30.40 0.12
CA ARG A 84 5.19 31.87 0.15
C ARG A 84 4.10 32.50 -0.70
N ARG A 85 3.50 31.74 -1.62
CA ARG A 85 2.48 32.21 -2.59
C ARG A 85 1.08 31.65 -2.31
N ILE A 86 0.81 31.22 -1.10
CA ILE A 86 -0.52 30.74 -0.70
C ILE A 86 -1.56 31.86 -0.91
N GLY A 87 -2.70 31.51 -1.51
CA GLY A 87 -3.77 32.45 -1.89
C GLY A 87 -3.62 33.07 -3.28
N GLN A 88 -2.44 33.00 -3.88
CA GLN A 88 -2.15 33.55 -5.21
C GLN A 88 -2.41 32.55 -6.34
N THR A 89 -2.60 33.07 -7.55
CA THR A 89 -2.64 32.27 -8.77
C THR A 89 -1.30 32.42 -9.50
N VAL A 90 -0.60 31.29 -9.65
CA VAL A 90 0.75 31.23 -10.25
C VAL A 90 0.79 30.26 -11.42
N ALA A 91 1.71 30.50 -12.36
CA ALA A 91 2.04 29.54 -13.41
C ALA A 91 2.91 28.43 -12.82
N VAL A 92 2.56 27.18 -13.06
CA VAL A 92 3.28 26.01 -12.56
C VAL A 92 3.42 24.96 -13.65
N THR A 93 4.55 24.26 -13.64
CA THR A 93 4.74 23.02 -14.40
C THR A 93 4.80 21.87 -13.41
N VAL A 94 3.86 20.93 -13.53
CA VAL A 94 3.79 19.75 -12.67
C VAL A 94 3.88 18.46 -13.47
N VAL A 95 4.34 17.39 -12.82
CA VAL A 95 4.37 16.03 -13.40
C VAL A 95 3.53 15.13 -12.53
N PRO A 96 2.40 14.58 -13.03
CA PRO A 96 1.59 13.59 -12.29
C PRO A 96 2.45 12.40 -11.86
N SER A 97 2.39 12.04 -10.61
CA SER A 97 3.11 10.89 -10.02
C SER A 97 2.26 9.64 -9.89
N GLU A 98 0.94 9.80 -9.84
CA GLU A 98 -0.06 8.73 -9.76
C GLU A 98 -1.22 9.02 -10.70
N SER A 99 -2.01 7.96 -11.01
CA SER A 99 -3.24 8.12 -11.81
C SER A 99 -4.25 9.04 -11.11
N PRO A 100 -4.99 9.86 -11.89
CA PRO A 100 -6.05 10.71 -11.37
C PRO A 100 -7.12 9.91 -10.63
N ARG A 101 -7.61 10.45 -9.52
CA ARG A 101 -8.72 9.87 -8.74
C ARG A 101 -9.91 10.81 -8.75
N VAL A 102 -11.11 10.28 -9.03
CA VAL A 102 -12.34 11.08 -8.97
C VAL A 102 -12.70 11.36 -7.51
N VAL A 103 -12.94 12.63 -7.18
CA VAL A 103 -13.31 13.10 -5.83
C VAL A 103 -14.49 14.06 -5.97
N GLY A 104 -15.61 13.76 -5.31
CA GLY A 104 -16.78 14.62 -5.15
C GLY A 104 -17.22 15.41 -6.41
N GLY A 105 -18.17 14.88 -7.16
CA GLY A 105 -18.62 15.48 -8.40
C GLY A 105 -17.63 15.28 -9.54
N ALA A 106 -17.46 16.01 -10.54
CA ALA A 106 -16.59 15.81 -11.69
C ALA A 106 -15.15 16.31 -11.48
N ARG A 107 -14.62 16.35 -10.26
CA ARG A 107 -13.26 16.80 -9.97
C ARG A 107 -12.29 15.64 -9.83
N LEU A 108 -11.08 15.83 -10.35
CA LEU A 108 -9.97 14.90 -10.23
C LEU A 108 -8.98 15.38 -9.17
N LEU A 109 -8.52 14.47 -8.34
CA LEU A 109 -7.38 14.64 -7.46
C LEU A 109 -6.18 13.94 -8.12
N ILE A 110 -5.12 14.68 -8.38
CA ILE A 110 -3.92 14.21 -9.06
C ILE A 110 -2.71 14.48 -8.15
N PRO A 111 -2.11 13.45 -7.52
CA PRO A 111 -0.80 13.60 -6.89
C PRO A 111 0.24 13.91 -7.96
N ALA A 112 1.05 14.93 -7.73
CA ALA A 112 2.04 15.38 -8.71
C ALA A 112 3.31 15.91 -8.02
N THR A 113 4.37 16.06 -8.81
CA THR A 113 5.60 16.74 -8.41
C THR A 113 5.74 18.03 -9.21
N VAL A 114 6.00 19.14 -8.54
CA VAL A 114 6.31 20.41 -9.19
C VAL A 114 7.69 20.35 -9.83
N ARG A 115 7.82 20.90 -11.03
CA ARG A 115 9.09 21.10 -11.74
C ARG A 115 9.50 22.57 -11.79
N GLU A 116 8.48 23.45 -11.96
CA GLU A 116 8.71 24.89 -12.09
C GLU A 116 7.58 25.67 -11.42
N VAL A 117 7.92 26.84 -10.87
CA VAL A 117 6.99 27.81 -10.31
C VAL A 117 7.35 29.19 -10.83
N GLY A 118 6.49 29.78 -11.68
CA GLY A 118 6.76 31.09 -12.30
C GLY A 118 8.02 31.12 -13.18
N GLY A 119 8.36 30.01 -13.84
CA GLY A 119 9.55 29.85 -14.66
C GLY A 119 10.84 29.48 -13.91
N ALA A 120 10.83 29.43 -12.57
CA ALA A 120 11.96 28.97 -11.78
C ALA A 120 11.83 27.49 -11.43
N ALA A 121 12.93 26.74 -11.53
CA ALA A 121 12.96 25.32 -11.14
C ALA A 121 12.64 25.16 -9.66
N ALA A 122 11.70 24.27 -9.35
CA ALA A 122 11.28 23.97 -7.99
C ALA A 122 10.87 22.50 -7.90
N GLY A 123 11.26 21.82 -6.81
CA GLY A 123 10.94 20.42 -6.59
C GLY A 123 10.09 20.24 -5.34
N GLY A 124 8.97 19.52 -5.43
CA GLY A 124 8.14 19.27 -4.26
C GLY A 124 6.86 18.51 -4.62
N ARG A 125 6.31 17.78 -3.67
CA ARG A 125 5.04 17.07 -3.86
C ARG A 125 3.88 18.07 -3.74
N VAL A 126 2.92 17.96 -4.65
CA VAL A 126 1.69 18.77 -4.64
C VAL A 126 0.49 17.88 -4.94
N THR A 127 -0.67 18.32 -4.47
CA THR A 127 -1.95 17.72 -4.84
C THR A 127 -2.66 18.68 -5.79
N VAL A 128 -3.03 18.21 -6.98
CA VAL A 128 -3.71 19.03 -7.97
C VAL A 128 -5.18 18.65 -8.00
N PHE A 129 -6.07 19.62 -7.82
CA PHE A 129 -7.49 19.52 -8.12
C PHE A 129 -7.77 20.06 -9.50
N ALA A 130 -8.21 19.18 -10.41
CA ALA A 130 -8.40 19.47 -11.81
C ALA A 130 -9.81 19.10 -12.29
N PRO A 131 -10.30 19.70 -13.39
CA PRO A 131 -11.50 19.25 -14.09
C PRO A 131 -11.33 17.86 -14.70
N ALA A 132 -12.45 17.19 -15.04
CA ALA A 132 -12.46 15.84 -15.64
C ALA A 132 -11.62 15.73 -16.93
N ALA A 133 -11.49 16.80 -17.69
CA ALA A 133 -10.65 16.85 -18.89
C ALA A 133 -9.17 16.48 -18.63
N PHE A 134 -8.70 16.62 -17.38
CA PHE A 134 -7.34 16.22 -17.00
C PHE A 134 -7.15 14.70 -16.91
N ALA A 135 -8.22 13.90 -17.01
CA ALA A 135 -8.12 12.43 -17.01
C ALA A 135 -7.36 11.86 -18.21
N GLU A 136 -7.28 12.62 -19.32
CA GLU A 136 -6.57 12.21 -20.54
C GLU A 136 -5.04 12.27 -20.41
N TYR A 137 -4.52 13.02 -19.41
CA TYR A 137 -3.07 13.16 -19.22
C TYR A 137 -2.50 12.05 -18.35
N GLY A 138 -1.47 11.40 -18.87
CA GLY A 138 -0.83 10.24 -18.23
C GLY A 138 0.16 10.63 -17.13
N VAL A 139 0.47 9.66 -16.29
CA VAL A 139 1.54 9.76 -15.29
C VAL A 139 2.88 10.02 -15.98
N GLY A 140 3.68 10.92 -15.39
CA GLY A 140 4.98 11.31 -15.94
C GLY A 140 4.94 12.34 -17.05
N GLN A 141 3.75 12.79 -17.49
CA GLN A 141 3.59 13.84 -18.51
C GLN A 141 3.67 15.23 -17.88
N PRO A 142 4.61 16.10 -18.28
CA PRO A 142 4.67 17.47 -17.79
C PRO A 142 3.42 18.26 -18.23
N LEU A 143 2.80 18.96 -17.28
CA LEU A 143 1.62 19.80 -17.50
C LEU A 143 1.91 21.21 -16.99
N ALA A 144 1.87 22.19 -17.87
CA ALA A 144 2.02 23.60 -17.54
C ALA A 144 0.64 24.28 -17.54
N PHE A 145 0.27 24.92 -16.43
CA PHE A 145 -1.01 25.63 -16.28
C PHE A 145 -0.92 26.69 -15.19
N ARG A 146 -1.93 27.52 -15.08
CA ARG A 146 -2.10 28.42 -13.94
C ARG A 146 -2.90 27.74 -12.86
N ALA A 147 -2.48 27.88 -11.59
CA ALA A 147 -3.19 27.29 -10.46
C ALA A 147 -3.26 28.24 -9.27
N ARG A 148 -4.39 28.23 -8.58
CA ARG A 148 -4.51 28.84 -7.28
C ARG A 148 -3.85 27.95 -6.23
N VAL A 149 -2.96 28.54 -5.46
CA VAL A 149 -2.20 27.84 -4.41
C VAL A 149 -2.97 27.87 -3.10
N SER A 150 -3.16 26.71 -2.47
CA SER A 150 -3.82 26.57 -1.17
C SER A 150 -2.95 25.76 -0.21
N ARG A 151 -3.20 25.89 1.09
CA ARG A 151 -2.50 25.10 2.12
C ARG A 151 -2.86 23.62 2.01
N PRO A 152 -1.93 22.70 2.27
CA PRO A 152 -2.24 21.27 2.39
C PRO A 152 -3.24 21.03 3.53
N MET A 153 -4.20 20.14 3.30
CA MET A 153 -5.18 19.74 4.33
C MET A 153 -4.61 18.72 5.31
N ARG A 154 -3.51 18.06 4.97
CA ARG A 154 -2.85 17.01 5.75
C ARG A 154 -1.37 17.31 5.91
N ALA A 155 -0.81 17.00 7.08
CA ALA A 155 0.63 16.99 7.29
C ALA A 155 1.21 15.68 6.71
N ASP A 156 1.63 15.71 5.44
CA ASP A 156 2.15 14.56 4.70
C ASP A 156 3.33 14.91 3.77
N LEU A 157 4.02 16.01 4.06
CA LEU A 157 5.09 16.58 3.23
C LEU A 157 4.63 17.05 1.84
N THR A 158 3.35 17.30 1.64
CA THR A 158 2.82 18.03 0.48
C THR A 158 3.09 19.52 0.66
N VAL A 159 3.73 20.14 -0.32
CA VAL A 159 4.08 21.57 -0.29
C VAL A 159 2.84 22.46 -0.38
N ALA A 160 1.95 22.14 -1.33
CA ALA A 160 0.74 22.91 -1.59
C ALA A 160 -0.33 22.07 -2.26
N VAL A 161 -1.57 22.56 -2.16
CA VAL A 161 -2.70 22.12 -2.99
C VAL A 161 -2.88 23.13 -4.11
N LEU A 162 -2.96 22.64 -5.34
CA LEU A 162 -3.12 23.44 -6.55
C LEU A 162 -4.50 23.23 -7.15
N THR A 163 -5.30 24.28 -7.26
CA THR A 163 -6.57 24.23 -7.98
C THR A 163 -6.35 24.83 -9.37
N VAL A 164 -6.57 24.01 -10.39
CA VAL A 164 -6.32 24.39 -11.79
C VAL A 164 -7.22 25.55 -12.23
N ALA A 165 -6.64 26.51 -12.92
CA ALA A 165 -7.33 27.59 -13.62
C ALA A 165 -6.95 27.53 -15.10
N GLY A 166 -7.93 27.21 -15.95
CA GLY A 166 -7.75 27.10 -17.40
C GLY A 166 -7.34 25.71 -17.91
N THR A 167 -6.92 25.67 -19.16
CA THR A 167 -6.47 24.44 -19.85
C THR A 167 -4.95 24.29 -19.72
N PRO A 168 -4.44 23.05 -19.57
CA PRO A 168 -3.00 22.83 -19.47
C PRO A 168 -2.34 22.79 -20.85
N THR A 169 -1.09 23.23 -20.91
CA THR A 169 -0.19 22.91 -22.01
C THR A 169 0.57 21.62 -21.62
N ALA A 170 0.36 20.58 -22.42
CA ALA A 170 0.94 19.27 -22.14
C ALA A 170 2.29 19.09 -22.86
N GLY A 171 3.32 18.72 -22.09
CA GLY A 171 4.60 18.31 -22.62
C GLY A 171 4.61 16.81 -22.99
N ARG A 172 5.76 16.32 -23.46
CA ARG A 172 5.94 14.90 -23.80
C ARG A 172 6.39 14.11 -22.57
N ALA A 173 5.70 13.01 -22.27
CA ALA A 173 6.14 12.07 -21.25
C ALA A 173 7.44 11.35 -21.67
N PRO A 174 8.29 10.91 -20.72
CA PRO A 174 9.46 10.08 -21.00
C PRO A 174 9.10 8.80 -21.77
N PRO A 175 10.02 8.26 -22.60
CA PRO A 175 9.74 7.07 -23.42
C PRO A 175 9.26 5.86 -22.64
N ALA A 176 9.84 5.61 -21.47
CA ALA A 176 9.45 4.53 -20.58
C ALA A 176 7.99 4.67 -20.09
N GLN A 177 7.57 5.88 -19.68
CA GLN A 177 6.20 6.15 -19.26
C GLN A 177 5.21 6.00 -20.43
N ARG A 178 5.58 6.47 -21.63
CA ARG A 178 4.77 6.28 -22.84
C ARG A 178 4.63 4.81 -23.21
N PHE A 179 5.66 4.01 -23.01
CA PHE A 179 5.58 2.55 -23.18
C PHE A 179 4.62 1.92 -22.16
N ALA A 180 4.79 2.24 -20.88
CA ALA A 180 3.92 1.74 -19.81
C ALA A 180 2.44 2.10 -20.06
N GLN A 181 2.17 3.36 -20.45
CA GLN A 181 0.81 3.80 -20.77
C GLN A 181 0.24 3.04 -21.97
N ARG A 182 1.01 2.84 -23.05
CA ARG A 182 0.56 2.03 -24.20
C ARG A 182 0.21 0.59 -23.82
N VAL A 183 0.97 -0.03 -22.91
CA VAL A 183 0.64 -1.38 -22.42
C VAL A 183 -0.68 -1.37 -21.65
N ARG A 184 -0.89 -0.40 -20.76
CA ARG A 184 -2.14 -0.23 -20.00
C ARG A 184 -3.34 -0.03 -20.93
N ASP A 185 -3.23 0.89 -21.89
CA ASP A 185 -4.31 1.20 -22.83
C ASP A 185 -4.67 0.00 -23.71
N ARG A 186 -3.65 -0.70 -24.25
CA ARG A 186 -3.86 -1.92 -25.05
C ARG A 186 -4.52 -3.02 -24.24
N PHE A 187 -4.08 -3.22 -23.00
CA PHE A 187 -4.67 -4.23 -22.13
C PHE A 187 -6.12 -3.89 -21.76
N ALA A 188 -6.41 -2.64 -21.40
CA ALA A 188 -7.77 -2.18 -21.12
C ALA A 188 -8.69 -2.32 -22.34
N LEU A 189 -8.18 -2.03 -23.55
CA LEU A 189 -8.91 -2.21 -24.81
C LEU A 189 -9.17 -3.71 -25.10
N ALA A 190 -8.18 -4.58 -24.91
CA ALA A 190 -8.32 -6.02 -25.07
C ALA A 190 -9.35 -6.59 -24.08
N CYS A 191 -9.34 -6.15 -22.81
CA CYS A 191 -10.34 -6.55 -21.82
C CYS A 191 -11.75 -6.16 -22.25
N ARG A 192 -11.95 -4.94 -22.80
CA ARG A 192 -13.27 -4.50 -23.31
C ARG A 192 -13.77 -5.31 -24.51
N ARG A 193 -12.86 -5.85 -25.34
CA ARG A 193 -13.23 -6.72 -26.47
C ARG A 193 -13.55 -8.14 -26.04
N ALA A 194 -12.82 -8.66 -25.04
CA ALA A 194 -12.85 -10.07 -24.69
C ALA A 194 -13.83 -10.43 -23.55
N LEU A 195 -14.19 -9.47 -22.68
CA LEU A 195 -15.01 -9.66 -21.48
C LEU A 195 -16.24 -8.75 -21.48
N PRO A 196 -17.36 -9.21 -20.90
CA PRO A 196 -18.57 -8.41 -20.79
C PRO A 196 -18.56 -7.46 -19.57
N GLY A 197 -19.19 -6.28 -19.71
CA GLY A 197 -19.59 -5.37 -18.64
C GLY A 197 -18.49 -5.09 -17.60
N ASP A 198 -18.82 -5.31 -16.34
CA ASP A 198 -17.92 -5.02 -15.20
C ASP A 198 -16.65 -5.87 -15.17
N GLN A 199 -16.66 -7.07 -15.75
CA GLN A 199 -15.45 -7.90 -15.83
C GLN A 199 -14.35 -7.19 -16.63
N ALA A 200 -14.72 -6.53 -17.71
CA ALA A 200 -13.80 -5.79 -18.59
C ALA A 200 -13.12 -4.61 -17.88
N THR A 201 -13.78 -3.99 -16.90
CA THR A 201 -13.26 -2.86 -16.15
C THR A 201 -12.51 -3.27 -14.89
N VAL A 202 -12.92 -4.39 -14.26
CA VAL A 202 -12.32 -4.89 -13.03
C VAL A 202 -11.00 -5.63 -13.28
N LEU A 203 -10.84 -6.34 -14.41
CA LEU A 203 -9.59 -7.05 -14.71
C LEU A 203 -8.36 -6.11 -14.78
N PRO A 204 -8.40 -4.95 -15.47
CA PRO A 204 -7.29 -3.98 -15.42
C PRO A 204 -7.00 -3.45 -14.01
N ALA A 205 -8.03 -3.27 -13.17
CA ALA A 205 -7.85 -2.86 -11.78
C ALA A 205 -7.10 -3.92 -10.96
N LEU A 206 -7.47 -5.20 -11.09
CA LEU A 206 -6.83 -6.30 -10.34
C LEU A 206 -5.38 -6.57 -10.79
N VAL A 207 -5.08 -6.43 -12.08
CA VAL A 207 -3.78 -6.78 -12.66
C VAL A 207 -2.81 -5.61 -12.67
N LEU A 208 -3.26 -4.43 -13.11
CA LEU A 208 -2.42 -3.23 -13.30
C LEU A 208 -2.76 -2.08 -12.34
N GLY A 209 -3.75 -2.25 -11.45
CA GLY A 209 -4.20 -1.20 -10.54
C GLY A 209 -4.95 -0.06 -11.25
N ASP A 210 -5.41 -0.28 -12.46
CA ASP A 210 -6.15 0.73 -13.21
C ASP A 210 -7.63 0.72 -12.86
N THR A 211 -8.00 1.55 -11.91
CA THR A 211 -9.39 1.69 -11.43
C THR A 211 -10.18 2.76 -12.16
N SER A 212 -9.61 3.40 -13.18
CA SER A 212 -10.21 4.56 -13.88
C SER A 212 -11.58 4.28 -14.51
N ALA A 213 -11.78 3.04 -14.99
CA ALA A 213 -13.02 2.59 -15.63
C ALA A 213 -13.98 1.84 -14.68
N VAL A 214 -13.61 1.61 -13.41
CA VAL A 214 -14.44 0.88 -12.46
C VAL A 214 -15.56 1.78 -11.95
N SER A 215 -16.81 1.31 -12.03
CA SER A 215 -17.97 2.08 -11.56
C SER A 215 -17.95 2.28 -10.04
N GLY A 216 -18.48 3.43 -9.58
CA GLY A 216 -18.58 3.74 -8.15
C GLY A 216 -19.37 2.67 -7.37
N VAL A 217 -20.37 2.04 -8.01
CA VAL A 217 -21.15 0.94 -7.42
C VAL A 217 -20.25 -0.26 -7.14
N ARG A 218 -19.40 -0.66 -8.10
CA ARG A 218 -18.45 -1.78 -7.89
C ARG A 218 -17.46 -1.46 -6.80
N VAL A 219 -16.92 -0.22 -6.77
CA VAL A 219 -16.02 0.22 -5.68
C VAL A 219 -16.71 0.12 -4.33
N ALA A 220 -17.98 0.52 -4.22
CA ALA A 220 -18.78 0.42 -2.99
C ALA A 220 -19.00 -1.05 -2.56
N GLU A 221 -19.36 -1.95 -3.49
CA GLU A 221 -19.52 -3.38 -3.20
C GLU A 221 -18.22 -4.02 -2.71
N PHE A 222 -17.10 -3.75 -3.40
CA PHE A 222 -15.78 -4.26 -2.97
C PHE A 222 -15.38 -3.72 -1.59
N ARG A 223 -15.73 -2.46 -1.30
CA ARG A 223 -15.48 -1.87 0.03
C ARG A 223 -16.32 -2.55 1.10
N ALA A 224 -17.61 -2.73 0.87
CA ALA A 224 -18.53 -3.39 1.81
C ALA A 224 -18.15 -4.85 2.06
N ALA A 225 -17.74 -5.57 1.02
CA ALA A 225 -17.24 -6.94 1.11
C ALA A 225 -15.82 -7.05 1.73
N GLY A 226 -15.12 -5.94 2.00
CA GLY A 226 -13.73 -5.95 2.48
C GLY A 226 -12.70 -6.40 1.43
N LEU A 227 -13.06 -6.33 0.15
CA LEU A 227 -12.23 -6.77 -0.99
C LEU A 227 -11.52 -5.61 -1.72
N LEU A 228 -11.67 -4.36 -1.24
CA LEU A 228 -11.15 -3.16 -1.92
C LEU A 228 -9.63 -3.23 -2.17
N HIS A 229 -8.89 -3.91 -1.29
CA HIS A 229 -7.44 -4.10 -1.42
C HIS A 229 -7.04 -4.92 -2.65
N LEU A 230 -7.96 -5.71 -3.25
CA LEU A 230 -7.72 -6.46 -4.48
C LEU A 230 -7.63 -5.53 -5.70
N MET A 231 -8.31 -4.37 -5.69
CA MET A 231 -8.22 -3.37 -6.76
C MET A 231 -6.91 -2.57 -6.72
N ALA A 232 -6.17 -2.65 -5.64
CA ALA A 232 -4.80 -2.14 -5.56
C ALA A 232 -3.84 -3.29 -5.85
N VAL A 233 -2.84 -3.05 -6.70
CA VAL A 233 -1.85 -4.09 -6.99
C VAL A 233 -1.14 -4.49 -5.71
N SER A 234 -1.19 -5.78 -5.41
CA SER A 234 -0.67 -6.35 -4.17
C SER A 234 0.77 -6.83 -4.32
N GLY A 235 1.44 -7.05 -3.17
CA GLY A 235 2.76 -7.71 -3.17
C GLY A 235 2.73 -9.13 -3.75
N ALA A 236 1.57 -9.79 -3.76
CA ALA A 236 1.41 -11.10 -4.39
C ALA A 236 1.66 -11.03 -5.90
N ASN A 237 1.18 -9.98 -6.59
CA ASN A 237 1.40 -9.79 -8.02
C ASN A 237 2.90 -9.66 -8.35
N VAL A 238 3.65 -8.89 -7.54
CA VAL A 238 5.11 -8.80 -7.65
C VAL A 238 5.77 -10.17 -7.46
N THR A 239 5.34 -10.92 -6.45
CA THR A 239 5.87 -12.26 -6.17
C THR A 239 5.58 -13.23 -7.32
N ILE A 240 4.40 -13.17 -7.91
CA ILE A 240 3.99 -13.99 -9.06
C ILE A 240 4.89 -13.69 -10.27
N VAL A 241 5.07 -12.41 -10.62
CA VAL A 241 5.90 -12.01 -11.77
C VAL A 241 7.35 -12.42 -11.55
N CYS A 242 7.95 -12.07 -10.41
CA CYS A 242 9.31 -12.47 -10.08
C CYS A 242 9.46 -14.00 -10.02
N GLY A 243 8.48 -14.70 -9.44
CA GLY A 243 8.46 -16.15 -9.34
C GLY A 243 8.39 -16.82 -10.72
N ALA A 244 7.55 -16.34 -11.62
CA ALA A 244 7.44 -16.85 -12.98
C ALA A 244 8.78 -16.68 -13.74
N VAL A 245 9.39 -15.49 -13.65
CA VAL A 245 10.70 -15.23 -14.27
C VAL A 245 11.81 -16.09 -13.65
N LEU A 246 11.82 -16.24 -12.33
CA LEU A 246 12.80 -17.10 -11.65
C LEU A 246 12.65 -18.57 -12.03
N LEU A 247 11.43 -19.06 -12.23
CA LEU A 247 11.17 -20.44 -12.64
C LEU A 247 11.57 -20.68 -14.09
N THR A 248 11.23 -19.78 -15.01
CA THR A 248 11.54 -19.93 -16.44
C THR A 248 13.01 -19.70 -16.75
N ALA A 249 13.63 -18.65 -16.22
CA ALA A 249 15.04 -18.34 -16.43
C ALA A 249 15.98 -19.16 -15.52
N GLY A 250 15.44 -19.77 -14.45
CA GLY A 250 16.20 -20.60 -13.51
C GLY A 250 16.78 -21.88 -14.12
N VAL A 251 16.21 -22.35 -15.22
CA VAL A 251 16.74 -23.47 -16.03
C VAL A 251 18.17 -23.18 -16.50
N ALA A 252 18.48 -21.89 -16.80
CA ALA A 252 19.83 -21.44 -17.23
C ALA A 252 20.74 -21.06 -16.05
N GLY A 253 20.28 -21.26 -14.80
CA GLY A 253 21.04 -21.01 -13.58
C GLY A 253 20.58 -19.80 -12.74
N PRO A 254 20.99 -19.72 -11.46
CA PRO A 254 20.49 -18.71 -10.53
C PRO A 254 20.93 -17.28 -10.87
N ARG A 255 22.06 -17.09 -11.50
CA ARG A 255 22.54 -15.75 -11.94
C ARG A 255 21.69 -15.23 -13.09
N THR A 256 21.45 -16.07 -14.11
CA THR A 256 20.60 -15.72 -15.26
C THR A 256 19.16 -15.43 -14.82
N ALA A 257 18.62 -16.23 -13.91
CA ALA A 257 17.30 -16.01 -13.32
C ALA A 257 17.19 -14.62 -12.65
N VAL A 258 18.18 -14.22 -11.86
CA VAL A 258 18.16 -12.90 -11.20
C VAL A 258 18.36 -11.77 -12.20
N LEU A 259 19.30 -11.92 -13.16
CA LEU A 259 19.50 -10.93 -14.23
C LEU A 259 18.24 -10.69 -15.06
N ALA A 260 17.41 -11.71 -15.27
CA ALA A 260 16.11 -11.58 -15.93
C ALA A 260 15.02 -11.00 -15.00
N ALA A 261 15.03 -11.38 -13.70
CA ALA A 261 14.02 -10.94 -12.75
C ALA A 261 14.12 -9.44 -12.37
N VAL A 262 15.33 -8.87 -12.36
CA VAL A 262 15.51 -7.43 -12.05
C VAL A 262 14.82 -6.52 -13.07
N PRO A 263 15.07 -6.64 -14.40
CA PRO A 263 14.37 -5.81 -15.38
C PRO A 263 12.88 -6.13 -15.45
N ALA A 264 12.46 -7.39 -15.22
CA ALA A 264 11.05 -7.75 -15.15
C ALA A 264 10.34 -7.05 -13.98
N LEU A 265 10.98 -7.01 -12.81
CA LEU A 265 10.47 -6.28 -11.63
C LEU A 265 10.39 -4.78 -11.90
N ALA A 266 11.45 -4.18 -12.48
CA ALA A 266 11.48 -2.76 -12.82
C ALA A 266 10.40 -2.41 -13.86
N GLY A 267 10.24 -3.21 -14.90
CA GLY A 267 9.20 -3.07 -15.92
C GLY A 267 7.80 -3.22 -15.34
N PHE A 268 7.60 -4.19 -14.43
CA PHE A 268 6.33 -4.37 -13.75
C PHE A 268 5.97 -3.15 -12.89
N VAL A 269 6.90 -2.65 -12.07
CA VAL A 269 6.68 -1.43 -11.24
C VAL A 269 6.36 -0.21 -12.12
N LEU A 270 7.02 -0.08 -13.26
CA LEU A 270 6.77 0.99 -14.22
C LEU A 270 5.37 0.92 -14.83
N ILE A 271 4.91 -0.28 -15.24
CA ILE A 271 3.60 -0.48 -15.88
C ILE A 271 2.47 -0.32 -14.85
N VAL A 272 2.63 -0.90 -13.66
CA VAL A 272 1.62 -0.88 -12.59
C VAL A 272 1.52 0.50 -11.93
N GLN A 273 2.57 1.32 -12.04
CA GLN A 273 2.81 2.58 -11.33
C GLN A 273 3.16 2.40 -9.84
N PRO A 274 4.03 3.26 -9.28
CA PRO A 274 4.54 3.12 -7.93
C PRO A 274 3.48 3.50 -6.88
N SER A 275 2.80 2.52 -6.32
CA SER A 275 2.03 2.68 -5.08
C SER A 275 2.86 2.22 -3.87
N ALA A 276 2.46 2.62 -2.66
CA ALA A 276 3.14 2.23 -1.42
C ALA A 276 3.29 0.70 -1.28
N SER A 277 2.25 -0.06 -1.67
CA SER A 277 2.27 -1.52 -1.65
C SER A 277 3.23 -2.12 -2.68
N VAL A 278 3.22 -1.59 -3.90
CA VAL A 278 4.11 -2.03 -5.00
C VAL A 278 5.56 -1.72 -4.67
N LEU A 279 5.86 -0.52 -4.17
CA LEU A 279 7.23 -0.14 -3.78
C LEU A 279 7.77 -1.02 -2.66
N ARG A 280 6.96 -1.30 -1.61
CA ARG A 280 7.35 -2.23 -0.54
C ARG A 280 7.65 -3.62 -1.09
N ALA A 281 6.77 -4.15 -1.91
CA ALA A 281 6.95 -5.46 -2.51
C ALA A 281 8.16 -5.52 -3.46
N ALA A 282 8.43 -4.44 -4.20
CA ALA A 282 9.60 -4.33 -5.06
C ALA A 282 10.90 -4.34 -4.25
N VAL A 283 10.98 -3.59 -3.15
CA VAL A 283 12.16 -3.60 -2.26
C VAL A 283 12.35 -4.97 -1.61
N MET A 284 11.28 -5.57 -1.08
CA MET A 284 11.36 -6.93 -0.51
C MET A 284 11.74 -7.98 -1.57
N GLY A 285 11.21 -7.86 -2.78
CA GLY A 285 11.57 -8.71 -3.92
C GLY A 285 13.04 -8.57 -4.29
N SER A 286 13.55 -7.34 -4.36
CA SER A 286 14.98 -7.05 -4.63
C SER A 286 15.89 -7.65 -3.56
N ILE A 287 15.52 -7.55 -2.27
CA ILE A 287 16.24 -8.22 -1.16
C ILE A 287 16.20 -9.74 -1.34
N GLY A 288 15.05 -10.30 -1.74
CA GLY A 288 14.89 -11.71 -2.04
C GLY A 288 15.77 -12.18 -3.21
N LEU A 289 15.86 -11.40 -4.29
CA LEU A 289 16.75 -11.69 -5.42
C LEU A 289 18.23 -11.62 -5.01
N LEU A 290 18.62 -10.62 -4.21
CA LEU A 290 19.97 -10.53 -3.67
C LEU A 290 20.31 -11.73 -2.77
N ALA A 291 19.36 -12.22 -1.96
CA ALA A 291 19.55 -13.41 -1.13
C ALA A 291 19.76 -14.68 -1.98
N VAL A 292 19.16 -14.78 -3.17
CA VAL A 292 19.44 -15.86 -4.13
C VAL A 292 20.86 -15.80 -4.64
N LEU A 293 21.32 -14.61 -5.05
CA LEU A 293 22.69 -14.41 -5.56
C LEU A 293 23.77 -14.71 -4.53
N THR A 294 23.51 -14.37 -3.27
CA THR A 294 24.46 -14.53 -2.16
C THR A 294 24.31 -15.87 -1.44
N ALA A 295 23.47 -16.79 -1.93
CA ALA A 295 23.15 -18.07 -1.31
C ALA A 295 22.72 -17.96 0.17
N ARG A 296 22.17 -16.83 0.60
CA ARG A 296 21.70 -16.58 1.95
C ARG A 296 20.27 -17.07 2.15
N ARG A 297 19.94 -17.48 3.37
CA ARG A 297 18.56 -17.86 3.72
C ARG A 297 17.64 -16.64 3.60
N ARG A 298 16.55 -16.77 2.85
CA ARG A 298 15.50 -15.77 2.75
C ARG A 298 14.74 -15.67 4.07
N GLN A 299 14.72 -14.48 4.67
CA GLN A 299 13.98 -14.22 5.91
C GLN A 299 13.01 -13.06 5.66
N ALA A 300 11.72 -13.32 5.77
CA ALA A 300 10.67 -12.35 5.43
C ALA A 300 10.65 -11.14 6.39
N LEU A 301 10.87 -11.36 7.69
CA LEU A 301 10.79 -10.29 8.69
C LEU A 301 11.93 -9.28 8.58
N PRO A 302 13.21 -9.68 8.50
CA PRO A 302 14.31 -8.75 8.20
C PRO A 302 14.15 -8.02 6.87
N ALA A 303 13.64 -8.71 5.83
CA ALA A 303 13.36 -8.08 4.54
C ALA A 303 12.27 -7.00 4.65
N LEU A 304 11.21 -7.26 5.42
CA LEU A 304 10.17 -6.26 5.69
C LEU A 304 10.73 -5.07 6.46
N ALA A 305 11.50 -5.29 7.52
CA ALA A 305 12.11 -4.22 8.31
C ALA A 305 13.08 -3.37 7.47
N ALA A 306 13.92 -4.01 6.64
CA ALA A 306 14.81 -3.32 5.71
C ALA A 306 14.02 -2.53 4.65
N ALA A 307 12.93 -3.09 4.10
CA ALA A 307 12.07 -2.39 3.15
C ALA A 307 11.43 -1.14 3.77
N VAL A 308 10.97 -1.22 5.02
CA VAL A 308 10.44 -0.06 5.76
C VAL A 308 11.52 1.03 5.88
N LEU A 309 12.72 0.69 6.34
CA LEU A 309 13.81 1.64 6.50
C LEU A 309 14.20 2.30 5.17
N VAL A 310 14.39 1.51 4.11
CA VAL A 310 14.76 2.03 2.79
C VAL A 310 13.68 2.95 2.23
N LEU A 311 12.42 2.55 2.32
CA LEU A 311 11.32 3.35 1.79
C LEU A 311 11.11 4.64 2.56
N LEU A 312 11.25 4.64 3.88
CA LEU A 312 11.16 5.85 4.69
C LEU A 312 12.35 6.80 4.45
N ALA A 313 13.55 6.27 4.17
CA ALA A 313 14.70 7.09 3.81
C ALA A 313 14.51 7.79 2.45
N VAL A 314 13.99 7.08 1.45
CA VAL A 314 13.76 7.62 0.09
C VAL A 314 12.48 8.46 0.02
N ALA A 315 11.42 8.00 0.65
CA ALA A 315 10.07 8.57 0.56
C ALA A 315 9.43 8.71 1.96
N PRO A 316 9.89 9.65 2.82
CA PRO A 316 9.46 9.75 4.21
C PRO A 316 7.97 10.04 4.40
N HIS A 317 7.29 10.62 3.41
CA HIS A 317 5.83 10.79 3.42
C HIS A 317 5.06 9.47 3.58
N LEU A 318 5.66 8.33 3.24
CA LEU A 318 5.07 7.00 3.46
C LEU A 318 4.86 6.71 4.94
N ALA A 319 5.59 7.37 5.86
CA ALA A 319 5.41 7.18 7.30
C ALA A 319 3.99 7.53 7.78
N VAL A 320 3.32 8.46 7.12
CA VAL A 320 1.94 8.89 7.41
C VAL A 320 0.92 8.42 6.36
N ASP A 321 1.35 7.61 5.39
CA ASP A 321 0.49 7.03 4.36
C ASP A 321 -0.24 5.79 4.89
N ILE A 322 -1.57 5.81 4.84
CA ILE A 322 -2.40 4.72 5.35
C ILE A 322 -2.23 3.43 4.54
N GLY A 323 -2.02 3.55 3.22
CA GLY A 323 -1.79 2.39 2.36
C GLY A 323 -0.47 1.69 2.70
N PHE A 324 0.58 2.46 3.03
CA PHE A 324 1.85 1.93 3.51
C PHE A 324 1.69 1.22 4.86
N ALA A 325 0.98 1.84 5.81
CA ALA A 325 0.70 1.26 7.12
C ALA A 325 -0.09 -0.05 7.00
N LEU A 326 -1.21 -0.06 6.26
CA LEU A 326 -2.02 -1.24 6.01
C LEU A 326 -1.21 -2.38 5.39
N SER A 327 -0.43 -2.07 4.36
CA SER A 327 0.37 -3.06 3.64
C SER A 327 1.48 -3.65 4.52
N THR A 328 2.14 -2.83 5.33
CA THR A 328 3.22 -3.27 6.24
C THR A 328 2.67 -4.11 7.38
N VAL A 329 1.58 -3.67 8.02
CA VAL A 329 0.92 -4.40 9.11
C VAL A 329 0.35 -5.73 8.62
N ALA A 330 -0.32 -5.75 7.46
CA ALA A 330 -0.80 -6.99 6.86
C ALA A 330 0.35 -7.97 6.61
N THR A 331 1.46 -7.53 6.01
CA THR A 331 2.62 -8.40 5.75
C THR A 331 3.23 -8.91 7.05
N ALA A 332 3.35 -8.07 8.08
CA ALA A 332 3.82 -8.50 9.40
C ALA A 332 2.89 -9.58 10.01
N ALA A 333 1.57 -9.39 9.90
CA ALA A 333 0.59 -10.38 10.36
C ALA A 333 0.71 -11.72 9.62
N LEU A 334 0.91 -11.68 8.31
CA LEU A 334 1.11 -12.88 7.49
C LEU A 334 2.40 -13.64 7.85
N VAL A 335 3.45 -12.93 8.22
CA VAL A 335 4.74 -13.54 8.58
C VAL A 335 4.75 -14.06 10.02
N LEU A 336 4.16 -13.33 10.96
CA LEU A 336 4.26 -13.60 12.39
C LEU A 336 3.09 -14.43 12.93
N ILE A 337 1.87 -14.16 12.49
CA ILE A 337 0.64 -14.69 13.08
C ILE A 337 0.08 -15.85 12.26
N ALA A 338 -0.08 -15.68 10.96
CA ALA A 338 -0.76 -16.66 10.12
C ALA A 338 -0.14 -18.06 10.18
N PRO A 339 1.21 -18.26 10.18
CA PRO A 339 1.79 -19.61 10.26
C PRO A 339 1.49 -20.31 11.59
N ALA A 340 1.43 -19.55 12.70
CA ALA A 340 1.13 -20.11 14.01
C ALA A 340 -0.35 -20.55 14.10
N TRP A 341 -1.25 -19.77 13.51
CA TRP A 341 -2.68 -20.10 13.47
C TRP A 341 -2.96 -21.28 12.53
N SER A 342 -2.36 -21.27 11.33
CA SER A 342 -2.49 -22.40 10.40
C SER A 342 -2.05 -23.72 11.03
N ARG A 343 -0.88 -23.76 11.70
CA ARG A 343 -0.41 -24.96 12.40
C ARG A 343 -1.40 -25.44 13.48
N ARG A 344 -1.99 -24.51 14.25
CA ARG A 344 -2.98 -24.86 15.29
C ARG A 344 -4.27 -25.42 14.70
N LEU A 345 -4.74 -24.88 13.57
CA LEU A 345 -5.92 -25.38 12.88
C LEU A 345 -5.66 -26.77 12.28
N THR A 346 -4.51 -26.96 11.63
CA THR A 346 -4.11 -28.25 11.08
C THR A 346 -3.96 -29.30 12.16
N ALA A 347 -3.40 -28.95 13.34
CA ALA A 347 -3.31 -29.86 14.49
C ALA A 347 -4.69 -30.24 15.06
N ARG A 348 -5.75 -29.49 14.74
CA ARG A 348 -7.15 -29.80 15.08
C ARG A 348 -7.89 -30.57 13.97
N GLY A 349 -7.17 -31.06 12.96
CA GLY A 349 -7.74 -31.86 11.86
C GLY A 349 -8.26 -31.07 10.68
N TRP A 350 -8.05 -29.73 10.61
CA TRP A 350 -8.46 -28.95 9.44
C TRP A 350 -7.57 -29.27 8.24
N PRO A 351 -8.14 -29.39 7.03
CA PRO A 351 -7.35 -29.49 5.81
C PRO A 351 -6.39 -28.31 5.67
N LYS A 352 -5.12 -28.59 5.38
CA LYS A 352 -4.06 -27.56 5.34
C LYS A 352 -4.39 -26.35 4.44
N PRO A 353 -4.94 -26.50 3.19
CA PRO A 353 -5.28 -25.36 2.37
C PRO A 353 -6.33 -24.44 3.01
N LEU A 354 -7.34 -25.01 3.68
CA LEU A 354 -8.38 -24.25 4.35
C LEU A 354 -7.84 -23.58 5.62
N ALA A 355 -7.00 -24.29 6.39
CA ALA A 355 -6.34 -23.73 7.55
C ALA A 355 -5.42 -22.56 7.20
N ASP A 356 -4.67 -22.68 6.08
CA ASP A 356 -3.81 -21.60 5.57
C ASP A 356 -4.65 -20.39 5.11
N ALA A 357 -5.69 -20.59 4.31
CA ALA A 357 -6.55 -19.53 3.83
C ALA A 357 -7.24 -18.77 4.97
N LEU A 358 -7.83 -19.50 5.93
CA LEU A 358 -8.47 -18.89 7.11
C LEU A 358 -7.46 -18.13 7.97
N ALA A 359 -6.30 -18.71 8.25
CA ALA A 359 -5.27 -18.07 9.07
C ALA A 359 -4.73 -16.79 8.43
N VAL A 360 -4.51 -16.80 7.10
CA VAL A 360 -4.05 -15.64 6.32
C VAL A 360 -5.11 -14.53 6.34
N CYS A 361 -6.35 -14.85 5.96
CA CYS A 361 -7.43 -13.86 5.90
C CYS A 361 -7.75 -13.27 7.28
N ALA A 362 -7.84 -14.11 8.31
CA ALA A 362 -8.16 -13.67 9.67
C ALA A 362 -7.01 -12.83 10.27
N ALA A 363 -5.74 -13.25 10.12
CA ALA A 363 -4.60 -12.50 10.64
C ALA A 363 -4.49 -11.13 9.97
N ALA A 364 -4.61 -11.06 8.65
CA ALA A 364 -4.59 -9.80 7.92
C ALA A 364 -5.74 -8.89 8.37
N GLN A 365 -6.97 -9.39 8.37
CA GLN A 365 -8.15 -8.61 8.75
C GLN A 365 -8.05 -8.07 10.18
N LEU A 366 -7.76 -8.92 11.16
CA LEU A 366 -7.71 -8.51 12.58
C LEU A 366 -6.61 -7.47 12.83
N CYS A 367 -5.44 -7.61 12.20
CA CYS A 367 -4.36 -6.64 12.40
C CYS A 367 -4.59 -5.32 11.64
N THR A 368 -5.30 -5.33 10.52
CA THR A 368 -5.56 -4.10 9.74
C THR A 368 -6.87 -3.42 10.11
N ALA A 369 -7.81 -4.12 10.75
CA ALA A 369 -9.12 -3.57 11.11
C ALA A 369 -9.07 -2.22 11.87
N PRO A 370 -8.19 -2.01 12.88
CA PRO A 370 -8.08 -0.72 13.55
C PRO A 370 -7.67 0.42 12.62
N LEU A 371 -6.75 0.14 11.69
CA LEU A 371 -6.30 1.12 10.71
C LEU A 371 -7.38 1.45 9.67
N VAL A 372 -8.13 0.42 9.23
CA VAL A 372 -9.27 0.59 8.31
C VAL A 372 -10.37 1.41 8.98
N ALA A 373 -10.72 1.10 10.23
CA ALA A 373 -11.68 1.86 11.02
C ALA A 373 -11.28 3.33 11.14
N ALA A 374 -10.04 3.61 11.51
CA ALA A 374 -9.51 4.96 11.61
C ALA A 374 -9.58 5.74 10.28
N ALA A 375 -9.31 5.05 9.16
CA ALA A 375 -9.25 5.68 7.85
C ALA A 375 -10.62 5.88 7.19
N MET A 376 -11.53 4.92 7.36
CA MET A 376 -12.78 4.85 6.60
C MET A 376 -14.03 5.07 7.45
N GLY A 377 -13.92 5.00 8.78
CA GLY A 377 -15.09 5.08 9.68
C GLY A 377 -16.07 3.91 9.51
N THR A 378 -15.62 2.79 8.93
CA THR A 378 -16.45 1.59 8.70
C THR A 378 -15.64 0.33 8.87
N LEU A 379 -16.30 -0.77 9.26
CA LEU A 379 -15.70 -2.09 9.38
C LEU A 379 -16.58 -3.13 8.66
N SER A 380 -16.01 -3.94 7.80
CA SER A 380 -16.71 -5.05 7.14
C SER A 380 -16.63 -6.30 8.01
N LEU A 381 -17.79 -6.83 8.40
CA LEU A 381 -17.91 -8.07 9.17
C LEU A 381 -17.82 -9.31 8.28
N VAL A 382 -18.15 -9.19 7.00
CA VAL A 382 -18.13 -10.29 6.03
C VAL A 382 -16.77 -10.47 5.36
N ALA A 383 -15.82 -9.56 5.63
CA ALA A 383 -14.54 -9.50 4.94
C ALA A 383 -13.74 -10.81 4.96
N VAL A 384 -13.65 -11.51 6.11
CA VAL A 384 -12.91 -12.77 6.21
C VAL A 384 -13.54 -13.85 5.32
N ALA A 385 -14.87 -14.01 5.37
CA ALA A 385 -15.58 -15.00 4.57
C ALA A 385 -15.47 -14.68 3.06
N ALA A 386 -15.68 -13.42 2.67
CA ALA A 386 -15.54 -12.98 1.29
C ALA A 386 -14.11 -13.21 0.76
N ASN A 387 -13.08 -12.89 1.54
CA ASN A 387 -11.68 -13.11 1.16
C ASN A 387 -11.35 -14.60 0.98
N ILE A 388 -11.83 -15.46 1.87
CA ILE A 388 -11.65 -16.93 1.73
C ILE A 388 -12.32 -17.40 0.44
N ALA A 389 -13.53 -16.97 0.16
CA ALA A 389 -14.30 -17.38 -1.02
C ALA A 389 -13.60 -17.00 -2.34
N VAL A 390 -12.96 -15.83 -2.40
CA VAL A 390 -12.28 -15.35 -3.63
C VAL A 390 -10.82 -15.81 -3.74
N THR A 391 -10.19 -16.31 -2.66
CA THR A 391 -8.76 -16.65 -2.62
C THR A 391 -8.35 -17.57 -3.77
N ALA A 392 -9.16 -18.58 -4.09
CA ALA A 392 -8.88 -19.54 -5.18
C ALA A 392 -8.89 -18.88 -6.57
N ALA A 393 -9.69 -17.82 -6.76
CA ALA A 393 -9.81 -17.12 -8.04
C ALA A 393 -8.73 -16.05 -8.24
N VAL A 394 -8.25 -15.40 -7.19
CA VAL A 394 -7.33 -14.25 -7.29
C VAL A 394 -6.00 -14.63 -7.95
N ALA A 395 -5.38 -15.75 -7.55
CA ALA A 395 -4.09 -16.15 -8.08
C ALA A 395 -4.13 -16.43 -9.59
N PRO A 396 -5.05 -17.29 -10.14
CA PRO A 396 -5.13 -17.50 -11.56
C PRO A 396 -5.54 -16.25 -12.35
N ILE A 397 -6.44 -15.39 -11.82
CA ILE A 397 -6.76 -14.10 -12.46
C ILE A 397 -5.48 -13.26 -12.60
N THR A 398 -4.67 -13.17 -11.56
CA THR A 398 -3.43 -12.39 -11.58
C THR A 398 -2.40 -12.95 -12.56
N VAL A 399 -2.21 -14.27 -12.57
CA VAL A 399 -1.25 -14.93 -13.49
C VAL A 399 -1.68 -14.75 -14.94
N LEU A 400 -2.91 -15.13 -15.26
CA LEU A 400 -3.43 -15.05 -16.62
C LEU A 400 -3.53 -13.59 -17.10
N GLY A 401 -4.00 -12.69 -16.24
CA GLY A 401 -4.11 -11.27 -16.54
C GLY A 401 -2.75 -10.61 -16.77
N THR A 402 -1.73 -10.92 -15.95
CA THR A 402 -0.37 -10.38 -16.14
C THR A 402 0.27 -10.91 -17.41
N ALA A 403 0.12 -12.21 -17.70
CA ALA A 403 0.58 -12.81 -18.94
C ALA A 403 -0.14 -12.19 -20.16
N ALA A 404 -1.46 -11.99 -20.08
CA ALA A 404 -2.23 -11.32 -21.11
C ALA A 404 -1.74 -9.88 -21.34
N ALA A 405 -1.54 -9.10 -20.27
CA ALA A 405 -1.03 -7.73 -20.37
C ALA A 405 0.32 -7.67 -21.08
N ALA A 406 1.24 -8.60 -20.79
CA ALA A 406 2.53 -8.71 -21.46
C ALA A 406 2.39 -9.08 -22.95
N LEU A 407 1.41 -9.90 -23.30
CA LEU A 407 1.18 -10.40 -24.67
C LEU A 407 0.37 -9.42 -25.55
N THR A 408 -0.29 -8.40 -25.00
CA THR A 408 -1.12 -7.46 -25.78
C THR A 408 -0.36 -6.77 -26.92
N GLY A 409 0.95 -6.60 -26.78
CA GLY A 409 1.83 -6.01 -27.80
C GLY A 409 2.50 -6.99 -28.73
N LEU A 410 2.52 -8.29 -28.39
CA LEU A 410 3.23 -9.34 -29.13
C LEU A 410 2.28 -10.26 -29.90
N SER A 411 1.21 -10.69 -29.25
CA SER A 411 0.22 -11.61 -29.82
C SER A 411 -1.18 -11.28 -29.27
N PRO A 412 -1.91 -10.36 -29.92
CA PRO A 412 -3.26 -10.01 -29.50
C PRO A 412 -4.22 -11.20 -29.36
N PRO A 413 -4.22 -12.22 -30.27
CA PRO A 413 -5.10 -13.39 -30.11
C PRO A 413 -4.80 -14.20 -28.85
N ALA A 414 -3.51 -14.39 -28.52
CA ALA A 414 -3.12 -15.10 -27.31
C ALA A 414 -3.51 -14.28 -26.04
N ALA A 415 -3.36 -12.97 -26.07
CA ALA A 415 -3.82 -12.11 -25.00
C ALA A 415 -5.34 -12.20 -24.81
N ASP A 416 -6.13 -12.11 -25.88
CA ASP A 416 -7.59 -12.22 -25.83
C ASP A 416 -8.04 -13.61 -25.29
N LEU A 417 -7.36 -14.70 -25.67
CA LEU A 417 -7.62 -16.03 -25.11
C LEU A 417 -7.38 -16.07 -23.59
N LEU A 418 -6.23 -15.58 -23.13
CA LEU A 418 -5.92 -15.55 -21.69
C LEU A 418 -6.93 -14.68 -20.92
N ILE A 419 -7.34 -13.54 -21.49
CA ILE A 419 -8.36 -12.67 -20.90
C ILE A 419 -9.69 -13.41 -20.77
N ARG A 420 -10.15 -14.10 -21.80
CA ARG A 420 -11.39 -14.89 -21.77
C ARG A 420 -11.37 -15.99 -20.71
N LEU A 421 -10.22 -16.65 -20.52
CA LEU A 421 -10.06 -17.65 -19.46
C LEU A 421 -10.21 -17.07 -18.05
N THR A 422 -9.99 -15.76 -17.85
CA THR A 422 -10.27 -15.11 -16.55
C THR A 422 -11.76 -14.86 -16.34
N GLY A 423 -12.60 -14.90 -17.37
CA GLY A 423 -14.03 -14.53 -17.32
C GLY A 423 -14.83 -15.25 -16.23
N PRO A 424 -14.84 -16.58 -16.16
CA PRO A 424 -15.55 -17.33 -15.11
C PRO A 424 -15.07 -16.98 -13.69
N LEU A 425 -13.76 -16.78 -13.51
CA LEU A 425 -13.17 -16.43 -12.24
C LEU A 425 -13.55 -15.01 -11.80
N LEU A 426 -13.56 -14.07 -12.75
CA LEU A 426 -14.03 -12.70 -12.51
C LEU A 426 -15.51 -12.65 -12.20
N TRP A 427 -16.31 -13.45 -12.91
CA TRP A 427 -17.74 -13.59 -12.60
C TRP A 427 -17.95 -14.07 -11.16
N ALA A 428 -17.25 -15.12 -10.73
CA ALA A 428 -17.33 -15.63 -9.37
C ALA A 428 -16.90 -14.59 -8.34
N LEU A 429 -15.79 -13.87 -8.60
CA LEU A 429 -15.31 -12.80 -7.73
C LEU A 429 -16.32 -11.65 -7.59
N LEU A 430 -16.89 -11.18 -8.70
CA LEU A 430 -17.93 -10.15 -8.72
C LEU A 430 -19.21 -10.63 -8.04
N TRP A 431 -19.59 -11.89 -8.23
CA TRP A 431 -20.72 -12.51 -7.56
C TRP A 431 -20.54 -12.49 -6.03
N VAL A 432 -19.38 -12.95 -5.54
CA VAL A 432 -19.06 -12.91 -4.10
C VAL A 432 -19.09 -11.47 -3.58
N ALA A 433 -18.45 -10.51 -4.27
CA ALA A 433 -18.41 -9.11 -3.83
C ALA A 433 -19.82 -8.53 -3.67
N ARG A 434 -20.71 -8.77 -4.66
CA ARG A 434 -22.11 -8.31 -4.65
C ARG A 434 -22.91 -8.92 -3.51
N HIS A 435 -22.86 -10.24 -3.36
CA HIS A 435 -23.68 -10.94 -2.36
C HIS A 435 -23.15 -10.67 -0.94
N ALA A 436 -21.84 -10.60 -0.74
CA ALA A 436 -21.25 -10.20 0.53
C ALA A 436 -21.64 -8.77 0.92
N ALA A 437 -21.66 -7.85 -0.04
CA ALA A 437 -22.09 -6.47 0.20
C ALA A 437 -23.61 -6.34 0.51
N ALA A 438 -24.42 -7.25 -0.01
CA ALA A 438 -25.88 -7.27 0.19
C ALA A 438 -26.30 -7.90 1.54
N VAL A 439 -25.40 -8.53 2.29
CA VAL A 439 -25.72 -9.10 3.61
C VAL A 439 -26.14 -7.99 4.57
N PRO A 440 -27.31 -8.09 5.22
CA PRO A 440 -27.72 -7.13 6.24
C PRO A 440 -26.65 -7.04 7.36
N GLY A 441 -26.21 -5.83 7.69
CA GLY A 441 -25.15 -5.63 8.69
C GLY A 441 -23.73 -6.00 8.21
N ALA A 442 -23.52 -6.20 6.90
CA ALA A 442 -22.19 -6.46 6.36
C ALA A 442 -21.16 -5.41 6.73
N VAL A 443 -21.60 -4.16 6.90
CA VAL A 443 -20.76 -3.02 7.25
C VAL A 443 -21.31 -2.38 8.53
N VAL A 444 -20.43 -2.18 9.50
CA VAL A 444 -20.71 -1.46 10.73
C VAL A 444 -20.02 -0.11 10.68
N ALA A 445 -20.77 0.96 10.96
CA ALA A 445 -20.19 2.29 11.15
C ALA A 445 -19.42 2.32 12.48
N VAL A 446 -18.23 2.90 12.46
CA VAL A 446 -17.39 3.12 13.64
C VAL A 446 -16.84 4.54 13.59
N PRO A 447 -16.48 5.16 14.71
CA PRO A 447 -15.86 6.47 14.67
C PRO A 447 -14.63 6.50 13.78
N ALA A 448 -14.46 7.55 12.98
CA ALA A 448 -13.23 7.73 12.21
C ALA A 448 -12.09 8.30 13.09
N GLY A 449 -10.85 8.18 12.63
CA GLY A 449 -9.69 8.74 13.33
C GLY A 449 -9.23 7.93 14.55
N PRO A 450 -8.57 8.57 15.53
CA PRO A 450 -7.94 7.88 16.67
C PRO A 450 -8.93 7.12 17.56
N ALA A 451 -10.16 7.63 17.69
CA ALA A 451 -11.20 6.98 18.50
C ALA A 451 -11.59 5.63 17.91
N GLY A 452 -11.84 5.56 16.60
CA GLY A 452 -12.16 4.30 15.92
C GLY A 452 -10.99 3.33 15.92
N PHE A 453 -9.75 3.84 15.78
CA PHE A 453 -8.56 3.00 15.95
C PHE A 453 -8.54 2.33 17.34
N ALA A 454 -8.65 3.12 18.40
CA ALA A 454 -8.60 2.63 19.77
C ALA A 454 -9.72 1.62 20.05
N LEU A 455 -10.94 1.97 19.65
CA LEU A 455 -12.09 1.10 19.82
C LEU A 455 -11.92 -0.28 19.17
N VAL A 456 -11.60 -0.29 17.87
CA VAL A 456 -11.46 -1.54 17.12
C VAL A 456 -10.22 -2.33 17.57
N ALA A 457 -9.14 -1.64 17.98
CA ALA A 457 -7.98 -2.29 18.56
C ALA A 457 -8.32 -2.99 19.89
N LEU A 458 -9.05 -2.34 20.78
CA LEU A 458 -9.52 -2.92 22.04
C LEU A 458 -10.49 -4.08 21.81
N ALA A 459 -11.46 -3.92 20.88
CA ALA A 459 -12.39 -4.99 20.52
C ALA A 459 -11.65 -6.22 19.95
N THR A 460 -10.68 -6.00 19.09
CA THR A 460 -9.84 -7.07 18.51
C THR A 460 -9.02 -7.76 19.58
N ALA A 461 -8.39 -7.00 20.49
CA ALA A 461 -7.61 -7.57 21.60
C ALA A 461 -8.49 -8.38 22.56
N ALA A 462 -9.66 -7.85 22.93
CA ALA A 462 -10.65 -8.53 23.76
C ALA A 462 -11.14 -9.83 23.10
N GLY A 463 -11.46 -9.79 21.79
CA GLY A 463 -11.88 -10.96 21.04
C GLY A 463 -10.79 -12.06 20.98
N VAL A 464 -9.54 -11.68 20.74
CA VAL A 464 -8.41 -12.63 20.75
C VAL A 464 -8.18 -13.23 22.15
N LEU A 465 -8.30 -12.41 23.19
CA LEU A 465 -8.15 -12.87 24.57
C LEU A 465 -9.29 -13.80 24.99
N ALA A 466 -10.53 -13.45 24.66
CA ALA A 466 -11.72 -14.27 24.90
C ALA A 466 -11.63 -15.61 24.16
N TRP A 467 -11.16 -15.59 22.90
CA TRP A 467 -10.92 -16.83 22.16
C TRP A 467 -9.90 -17.74 22.84
N ARG A 468 -8.81 -17.17 23.34
CA ARG A 468 -7.79 -17.94 24.07
C ARG A 468 -8.31 -18.57 25.35
N ARG A 469 -9.22 -17.90 26.08
CA ARG A 469 -9.71 -18.32 27.40
C ARG A 469 -11.03 -19.08 27.36
N LEU A 470 -11.97 -18.70 26.48
CA LEU A 470 -13.37 -19.10 26.54
C LEU A 470 -13.87 -19.87 25.30
N GLY A 471 -13.07 -19.94 24.24
CA GLY A 471 -13.46 -20.55 22.96
C GLY A 471 -14.15 -19.59 22.00
N LEU A 472 -14.33 -20.04 20.72
CA LEU A 472 -14.73 -19.20 19.60
C LEU A 472 -16.11 -18.52 19.76
N ALA A 473 -17.13 -19.25 20.22
CA ALA A 473 -18.48 -18.73 20.32
C ALA A 473 -18.60 -17.54 21.30
N ARG A 474 -17.93 -17.63 22.46
CA ARG A 474 -17.92 -16.55 23.45
C ARG A 474 -17.01 -15.38 23.05
N ALA A 475 -15.97 -15.63 22.25
CA ALA A 475 -15.11 -14.59 21.70
C ALA A 475 -15.88 -13.71 20.68
N VAL A 476 -16.68 -14.32 19.81
CA VAL A 476 -17.53 -13.60 18.84
C VAL A 476 -18.57 -12.74 19.58
N GLY A 477 -19.21 -13.30 20.63
CA GLY A 477 -20.13 -12.55 21.46
C GLY A 477 -19.48 -11.35 22.17
N ALA A 478 -18.30 -11.53 22.80
CA ALA A 478 -17.57 -10.47 23.48
C ALA A 478 -17.17 -9.33 22.51
N THR A 479 -16.67 -9.67 21.33
CA THR A 479 -16.30 -8.69 20.30
C THR A 479 -17.52 -7.93 19.78
N GLY A 480 -18.66 -8.65 19.57
CA GLY A 480 -19.93 -8.06 19.14
C GLY A 480 -20.50 -7.09 20.15
N VAL A 481 -20.48 -7.44 21.44
CA VAL A 481 -20.95 -6.56 22.53
C VAL A 481 -20.12 -5.27 22.61
N VAL A 482 -18.78 -5.36 22.51
CA VAL A 482 -17.92 -4.17 22.54
C VAL A 482 -18.18 -3.26 21.32
N LEU A 483 -18.36 -3.83 20.15
CA LEU A 483 -18.68 -3.05 18.94
C LEU A 483 -20.09 -2.44 19.02
N ALA A 484 -21.09 -3.19 19.53
CA ALA A 484 -22.45 -2.69 19.69
C ALA A 484 -22.54 -1.58 20.75
N ALA A 485 -21.88 -1.76 21.90
CA ALA A 485 -21.83 -0.73 22.93
C ALA A 485 -21.20 0.56 22.42
N ALA A 486 -20.22 0.48 21.57
CA ALA A 486 -19.55 1.63 20.99
C ALA A 486 -20.35 2.32 19.88
N THR A 487 -21.12 1.56 19.10
CA THR A 487 -22.07 2.17 18.14
C THR A 487 -23.20 2.91 18.86
N VAL A 488 -23.69 2.35 19.98
CA VAL A 488 -24.72 3.02 20.82
C VAL A 488 -24.14 4.26 21.52
N ALA A 489 -22.91 4.20 22.03
CA ALA A 489 -22.24 5.35 22.66
C ALA A 489 -21.87 6.46 21.67
N GLY A 490 -21.75 6.18 20.38
CA GLY A 490 -21.50 7.16 19.31
C GLY A 490 -22.78 7.81 18.76
N TRP A 491 -23.98 7.45 19.29
CA TRP A 491 -25.27 8.01 18.92
C TRP A 491 -25.83 8.96 20.00
N VAL A 492 -25.09 9.20 21.05
CA VAL A 492 -25.28 10.26 22.03
C VAL A 492 -24.11 11.25 21.91
#